data_57a37fc09acf1a19f78330171fea5723
#
_entry.id   57a37fc09acf1a19f78330171fea5723
#
_cell.length_a   1.000
_cell.length_b   1.000
_cell.length_c   1.000
_cell.angle_alpha   90.00
_cell.angle_beta   90.00
_cell.angle_gamma   90.00
#
_symmetry.space_group_name_H-M   'P 1'
#
loop_
_entity.id
_entity.type
_entity.pdbx_description
1 polymer ?
#
loop_
_entity_poly.entity_id
_entity_poly.type
_entity_poly.pdbx_seq_one_letter_code
_entity_poly.pdbx_strand_id
1 'polypeptide(L)'
;MSTTRALAALMGLLATLLVWTGTAQAAKPPQYFVDESKLPFDALPGVESERLWGVHKGAGYRIEVPADWNGDLVMWAHGFRGTGLELTVDNHPIREHLLANGYAWAASSYSRNDYDVATGVQDTHALTTLFNGKVAKPDRVYLVGASMGGHITGVAIEQYPNLYDGAMPVCGVMGDYELFDYFLDVNVTAQALTGVTSGFPVDDDYLTVDVSTMKAAMELFPATFPFTLNATGQQWKSLVEIESGGDRPVFDQGFLFWNGVAGDFLFGLGTGDGTLVRQPGVAVDNADTVYQLDADPSLSPAEQDLNDGVVRVAADPQARHRQGLSNVPPVTGDIGLPVLSMHTLGDLFVPFAMQQAYADRVAANGASDLLVQRAVRDVGHCTFSTAEWVAGFVDLVSWVETGVRPPGDDVFATSDPTYGCSFTVADRLYPAPLSIPACP
;
A
#
# COMPACT_ATOMS: atom_id res chain seq x y z
N MET A 1 -10.80 -18.39 -94.57
CA MET A 1 -9.41 -18.89 -94.53
C MET A 1 -8.60 -17.94 -93.65
N SER A 2 -7.82 -18.55 -92.81
CA SER A 2 -6.74 -18.01 -91.98
C SER A 2 -7.12 -17.24 -90.73
N THR A 3 -6.98 -17.99 -89.71
CA THR A 3 -6.92 -17.63 -88.30
C THR A 3 -5.61 -16.91 -87.95
N THR A 4 -5.67 -15.84 -87.15
CA THR A 4 -4.51 -15.38 -86.40
C THR A 4 -4.93 -15.05 -84.98
N ARG A 5 -4.37 -15.81 -84.07
CA ARG A 5 -4.50 -15.69 -82.56
C ARG A 5 -3.72 -14.49 -82.11
N ALA A 6 -4.36 -13.64 -81.28
CA ALA A 6 -3.69 -12.63 -80.50
C ALA A 6 -3.50 -13.15 -79.08
N LEU A 7 -2.27 -13.34 -78.68
CA LEU A 7 -1.88 -13.53 -77.24
C LEU A 7 -1.93 -12.17 -76.57
N ALA A 8 -2.78 -12.07 -75.54
CA ALA A 8 -2.72 -10.96 -74.59
C ALA A 8 -1.78 -11.36 -73.43
N ALA A 9 -0.71 -10.62 -73.29
CA ALA A 9 0.23 -10.75 -72.17
C ALA A 9 -0.37 -10.06 -70.92
N LEU A 10 -0.65 -10.85 -69.87
CA LEU A 10 -0.96 -10.34 -68.52
C LEU A 10 0.33 -9.99 -67.84
N MET A 11 0.66 -8.70 -67.70
CA MET A 11 1.67 -8.23 -66.77
C MET A 11 1.04 -8.12 -65.35
N GLY A 12 1.33 -9.09 -64.52
CA GLY A 12 0.98 -9.00 -63.12
C GLY A 12 1.93 -8.05 -62.38
N LEU A 13 1.40 -6.93 -61.91
CA LEU A 13 2.08 -6.09 -60.91
C LEU A 13 2.07 -6.79 -59.54
N LEU A 14 3.20 -7.41 -59.14
CA LEU A 14 3.43 -7.77 -57.76
C LEU A 14 3.78 -6.49 -56.99
N ALA A 15 2.78 -5.92 -56.28
CA ALA A 15 3.01 -4.93 -55.24
C ALA A 15 3.56 -5.68 -54.03
N THR A 16 4.85 -5.65 -53.81
CA THR A 16 5.49 -6.07 -52.54
C THR A 16 5.13 -5.06 -51.47
N LEU A 17 4.13 -5.39 -50.67
CA LEU A 17 3.89 -4.73 -49.36
C LEU A 17 5.09 -5.04 -48.47
N LEU A 18 6.03 -4.12 -48.40
CA LEU A 18 7.01 -4.06 -47.30
C LEU A 18 6.25 -3.72 -46.02
N VAL A 19 5.82 -4.74 -45.27
CA VAL A 19 5.42 -4.59 -43.88
C VAL A 19 6.67 -4.19 -43.13
N TRP A 20 6.82 -2.92 -42.84
CA TRP A 20 7.77 -2.43 -41.85
C TRP A 20 7.30 -2.97 -40.49
N THR A 21 7.82 -4.11 -40.08
CA THR A 21 7.81 -4.53 -38.70
C THR A 21 8.84 -3.64 -37.99
N GLY A 22 8.42 -2.44 -37.66
CA GLY A 22 9.14 -1.63 -36.67
C GLY A 22 9.14 -2.42 -35.39
N THR A 23 10.26 -3.04 -35.07
CA THR A 23 10.49 -3.53 -33.70
C THR A 23 10.33 -2.32 -32.81
N ALA A 24 9.24 -2.28 -32.03
CA ALA A 24 9.11 -1.32 -30.98
C ALA A 24 10.35 -1.51 -30.10
N GLN A 25 11.30 -0.59 -30.19
CA GLN A 25 12.48 -0.61 -29.39
C GLN A 25 11.99 -0.39 -27.96
N ALA A 26 12.12 -1.40 -27.12
CA ALA A 26 11.73 -1.30 -25.71
C ALA A 26 12.35 -0.02 -25.15
N ALA A 27 11.50 0.85 -24.61
CA ALA A 27 11.97 2.09 -24.01
C ALA A 27 13.07 1.76 -22.99
N LYS A 28 14.19 2.50 -23.08
CA LYS A 28 15.28 2.31 -22.12
C LYS A 28 14.70 2.48 -20.72
N PRO A 29 14.96 1.57 -19.77
CA PRO A 29 14.46 1.69 -18.40
C PRO A 29 14.80 3.08 -17.84
N PRO A 30 13.94 3.70 -17.03
CA PRO A 30 14.23 4.98 -16.42
C PRO A 30 15.50 4.87 -15.60
N GLN A 31 16.34 5.89 -15.68
CA GLN A 31 17.59 5.92 -14.94
C GLN A 31 17.37 6.67 -13.63
N TYR A 32 17.13 5.94 -12.55
CA TYR A 32 17.08 6.49 -11.20
C TYR A 32 18.46 6.99 -10.76
N PHE A 33 18.46 8.01 -9.90
CA PHE A 33 19.71 8.56 -9.35
C PHE A 33 19.54 9.00 -7.89
N VAL A 34 20.63 8.97 -7.16
CA VAL A 34 20.75 9.52 -5.81
C VAL A 34 21.52 10.83 -5.89
N ASP A 35 20.96 11.91 -5.35
CA ASP A 35 21.73 13.14 -5.11
C ASP A 35 22.52 12.97 -3.81
N GLU A 36 23.79 12.59 -3.94
CA GLU A 36 24.65 12.30 -2.79
C GLU A 36 24.84 13.49 -1.85
N SER A 37 24.63 14.73 -2.32
CA SER A 37 24.70 15.92 -1.48
C SER A 37 23.57 16.00 -0.44
N LYS A 38 22.48 15.25 -0.66
CA LYS A 38 21.31 15.16 0.24
C LYS A 38 21.37 13.96 1.20
N LEU A 39 22.38 13.09 1.07
CA LEU A 39 22.51 11.92 1.96
C LEU A 39 22.99 12.27 3.37
N PRO A 40 23.92 13.25 3.56
CA PRO A 40 24.28 13.68 4.90
C PRO A 40 23.07 14.08 5.73
N PHE A 41 23.09 13.83 7.02
CA PHE A 41 22.01 14.20 7.95
C PHE A 41 22.59 14.68 9.28
N ASP A 42 21.85 15.53 9.99
CA ASP A 42 22.32 16.17 11.22
C ASP A 42 22.35 15.20 12.38
N ALA A 43 23.31 15.39 13.29
CA ALA A 43 23.32 14.73 14.59
C ALA A 43 22.11 15.16 15.43
N LEU A 44 21.61 14.26 16.27
CA LEU A 44 20.65 14.67 17.31
C LEU A 44 21.39 15.40 18.44
N PRO A 45 20.87 16.55 18.89
CA PRO A 45 21.47 17.28 19.99
C PRO A 45 21.58 16.41 21.25
N GLY A 46 22.78 16.36 21.85
CA GLY A 46 23.02 15.61 23.07
C GLY A 46 23.19 14.10 22.90
N VAL A 47 23.17 13.58 21.67
CA VAL A 47 23.40 12.17 21.37
C VAL A 47 24.73 12.03 20.63
N GLU A 48 25.67 11.26 21.20
CA GLU A 48 26.91 10.89 20.51
C GLU A 48 26.65 9.66 19.64
N SER A 49 26.84 9.79 18.31
CA SER A 49 26.61 8.72 17.36
C SER A 49 27.55 8.80 16.15
N GLU A 50 27.91 7.63 15.62
CA GLU A 50 28.53 7.53 14.29
C GLU A 50 27.44 7.54 13.22
N ARG A 51 27.61 8.37 12.20
CA ARG A 51 26.66 8.50 11.06
C ARG A 51 27.38 8.15 9.78
N LEU A 52 26.82 7.18 9.06
CA LEU A 52 27.33 6.69 7.79
C LEU A 52 26.25 6.89 6.71
N TRP A 53 26.67 7.31 5.54
CA TRP A 53 25.79 7.45 4.38
C TRP A 53 26.57 7.22 3.09
N GLY A 54 25.87 7.00 2.00
CA GLY A 54 26.44 6.81 0.67
C GLY A 54 25.48 6.08 -0.26
N VAL A 55 26.02 5.57 -1.34
CA VAL A 55 25.29 4.77 -2.33
C VAL A 55 25.79 3.33 -2.30
N HIS A 56 24.86 2.37 -2.25
CA HIS A 56 25.15 0.93 -2.33
C HIS A 56 24.22 0.26 -3.32
N LYS A 57 24.76 -0.40 -4.35
CA LYS A 57 23.99 -1.07 -5.41
C LYS A 57 22.93 -0.19 -6.09
N GLY A 58 23.19 1.12 -6.20
CA GLY A 58 22.27 2.08 -6.81
C GLY A 58 21.28 2.72 -5.83
N ALA A 59 21.16 2.23 -4.60
CA ALA A 59 20.34 2.82 -3.54
C ALA A 59 21.18 3.72 -2.64
N GLY A 60 20.62 4.89 -2.26
CA GLY A 60 21.17 5.72 -1.19
C GLY A 60 20.89 5.06 0.17
N TYR A 61 21.77 5.28 1.13
CA TYR A 61 21.55 4.75 2.49
C TYR A 61 21.98 5.73 3.57
N ARG A 62 21.37 5.59 4.74
CA ARG A 62 21.78 6.17 6.02
C ARG A 62 21.88 5.09 7.07
N ILE A 63 22.91 5.16 7.90
CA ILE A 63 23.14 4.32 9.08
C ILE A 63 23.52 5.24 10.22
N GLU A 64 23.01 5.00 11.42
CA GLU A 64 23.42 5.70 12.62
C GLU A 64 23.57 4.73 13.78
N VAL A 65 24.72 4.80 14.45
CA VAL A 65 25.10 3.92 15.54
C VAL A 65 25.41 4.78 16.76
N PRO A 66 24.65 4.69 17.88
CA PRO A 66 24.98 5.42 19.09
C PRO A 66 26.27 4.92 19.73
N ALA A 67 26.95 5.78 20.49
CA ALA A 67 28.22 5.42 21.14
C ALA A 67 28.06 4.26 22.16
N ASP A 68 26.89 4.14 22.75
CA ASP A 68 26.49 3.08 23.69
C ASP A 68 25.62 2.00 23.01
N TRP A 69 25.95 1.64 21.76
CA TRP A 69 25.20 0.66 20.98
C TRP A 69 24.99 -0.64 21.75
N ASN A 70 23.72 -1.04 21.89
CA ASN A 70 23.29 -2.24 22.62
C ASN A 70 23.47 -3.57 21.87
N GLY A 71 23.93 -3.52 20.62
CA GLY A 71 24.09 -4.70 19.75
C GLY A 71 22.95 -4.91 18.75
N ASP A 72 21.81 -4.24 18.90
CA ASP A 72 20.63 -4.42 18.06
C ASP A 72 20.53 -3.39 16.92
N LEU A 73 19.97 -3.80 15.79
CA LEU A 73 19.75 -2.98 14.59
C LEU A 73 18.26 -2.88 14.28
N VAL A 74 17.79 -1.67 14.00
CA VAL A 74 16.42 -1.42 13.51
C VAL A 74 16.50 -0.93 12.07
N MET A 75 15.98 -1.75 11.13
CA MET A 75 15.87 -1.42 9.72
C MET A 75 14.59 -0.64 9.47
N TRP A 76 14.68 0.41 8.65
CA TRP A 76 13.53 1.21 8.21
C TRP A 76 13.19 0.97 6.75
N ALA A 77 11.97 0.52 6.50
CA ALA A 77 11.39 0.38 5.18
C ALA A 77 10.36 1.50 4.93
N HIS A 78 10.69 2.46 4.06
CA HIS A 78 9.80 3.58 3.76
C HIS A 78 8.66 3.20 2.79
N GLY A 79 7.61 4.03 2.76
CA GLY A 79 6.46 3.89 1.87
C GLY A 79 6.70 4.36 0.43
N PHE A 80 5.65 4.35 -0.39
CA PHE A 80 5.67 4.83 -1.77
C PHE A 80 6.04 6.31 -1.87
N ARG A 81 6.91 6.66 -2.83
CA ARG A 81 7.42 8.02 -3.04
C ARG A 81 7.17 8.56 -4.45
N GLY A 82 6.14 8.05 -5.10
CA GLY A 82 5.81 8.43 -6.47
C GLY A 82 6.71 7.77 -7.51
N THR A 83 6.67 8.33 -8.71
CA THR A 83 7.33 7.78 -9.92
C THR A 83 8.54 8.61 -10.37
N GLY A 84 8.98 9.58 -9.53
CA GLY A 84 10.14 10.44 -9.81
C GLY A 84 11.44 9.65 -9.92
N LEU A 85 12.44 10.23 -10.58
CA LEU A 85 13.73 9.55 -10.82
C LEU A 85 14.74 9.78 -9.69
N GLU A 86 14.54 10.79 -8.85
CA GLU A 86 15.40 11.04 -7.70
C GLU A 86 15.04 10.12 -6.54
N LEU A 87 16.04 9.40 -6.03
CA LEU A 87 15.91 8.50 -4.89
C LEU A 87 16.33 9.21 -3.61
N THR A 88 15.47 9.19 -2.59
CA THR A 88 15.68 9.91 -1.32
C THR A 88 15.68 8.97 -0.12
N VAL A 89 16.44 9.30 0.92
CA VAL A 89 16.50 8.54 2.18
C VAL A 89 15.97 9.39 3.32
N ASP A 90 15.02 8.84 4.10
CA ASP A 90 14.56 9.44 5.34
C ASP A 90 15.29 8.89 6.55
N ASN A 91 15.25 9.62 7.65
CA ASN A 91 15.63 9.09 8.94
C ASN A 91 14.49 8.20 9.49
N HIS A 92 14.83 7.31 10.42
CA HIS A 92 13.84 6.47 11.08
C HIS A 92 12.80 7.32 11.85
N PRO A 93 11.49 7.05 11.77
CA PRO A 93 10.45 7.86 12.43
C PRO A 93 10.64 8.04 13.94
N ILE A 94 11.12 7.01 14.61
CA ILE A 94 11.42 7.03 16.07
C ILE A 94 12.92 7.08 16.36
N ARG A 95 13.71 7.73 15.48
CA ARG A 95 15.17 7.86 15.59
C ARG A 95 15.63 8.30 16.97
N GLU A 96 14.96 9.31 17.58
CA GLU A 96 15.31 9.82 18.90
C GLU A 96 15.20 8.73 19.97
N HIS A 97 14.10 7.97 19.95
CA HIS A 97 13.89 6.87 20.87
C HIS A 97 14.92 5.76 20.68
N LEU A 98 15.23 5.39 19.44
CA LEU A 98 16.19 4.34 19.13
C LEU A 98 17.56 4.67 19.69
N LEU A 99 18.08 5.85 19.35
CA LEU A 99 19.40 6.27 19.81
C LEU A 99 19.48 6.44 21.34
N ALA A 100 18.44 6.98 21.97
CA ALA A 100 18.37 7.13 23.42
C ALA A 100 18.36 5.79 24.19
N ASN A 101 18.03 4.69 23.50
CA ASN A 101 17.99 3.34 24.08
C ASN A 101 19.05 2.40 23.48
N GLY A 102 20.08 2.97 22.85
CA GLY A 102 21.23 2.22 22.35
C GLY A 102 21.02 1.46 21.04
N TYR A 103 19.89 1.61 20.34
CA TYR A 103 19.67 0.94 19.06
C TYR A 103 20.37 1.66 17.91
N ALA A 104 21.08 0.91 17.07
CA ALA A 104 21.45 1.40 15.75
C ALA A 104 20.24 1.35 14.81
N TRP A 105 20.21 2.23 13.80
CA TRP A 105 19.21 2.16 12.74
C TRP A 105 19.82 2.31 11.35
N ALA A 106 19.13 1.78 10.33
CA ALA A 106 19.52 1.91 8.95
C ALA A 106 18.29 2.07 8.03
N ALA A 107 18.43 2.90 6.99
CA ALA A 107 17.40 3.17 5.99
C ALA A 107 17.98 3.20 4.57
N SER A 108 17.26 2.63 3.62
CA SER A 108 17.54 2.68 2.18
C SER A 108 16.58 3.61 1.45
N SER A 109 17.03 4.23 0.33
CA SER A 109 16.13 4.89 -0.62
C SER A 109 15.44 3.90 -1.55
N TYR A 110 15.84 2.64 -1.51
CA TYR A 110 15.75 1.68 -2.61
C TYR A 110 16.44 2.18 -3.89
N SER A 111 16.69 1.28 -4.84
CA SER A 111 17.30 1.62 -6.14
C SER A 111 16.27 2.01 -7.20
N ARG A 112 14.99 2.05 -6.82
CA ARG A 112 13.87 2.47 -7.65
C ARG A 112 12.79 3.14 -6.80
N ASN A 113 12.12 4.12 -7.39
CA ASN A 113 10.80 4.56 -6.96
C ASN A 113 9.71 3.66 -7.59
N ASP A 114 8.49 4.13 -7.70
CA ASP A 114 7.29 3.37 -8.04
C ASP A 114 6.87 2.40 -6.92
N TYR A 115 5.82 1.63 -7.18
CA TYR A 115 5.38 0.57 -6.25
C TYR A 115 6.17 -0.72 -6.54
N ASP A 116 7.46 -0.72 -6.20
CA ASP A 116 8.40 -1.82 -6.47
C ASP A 116 8.85 -2.50 -5.18
N VAL A 117 7.96 -3.32 -4.63
CA VAL A 117 8.18 -4.04 -3.35
C VAL A 117 9.35 -5.01 -3.46
N ALA A 118 9.49 -5.71 -4.59
CA ALA A 118 10.57 -6.67 -4.79
C ALA A 118 11.95 -6.01 -4.69
N THR A 119 12.11 -4.82 -5.30
CA THR A 119 13.33 -4.03 -5.18
C THR A 119 13.53 -3.54 -3.74
N GLY A 120 12.47 -3.07 -3.09
CA GLY A 120 12.53 -2.63 -1.68
C GLY A 120 13.02 -3.72 -0.74
N VAL A 121 12.52 -4.95 -0.90
CA VAL A 121 12.97 -6.13 -0.14
C VAL A 121 14.45 -6.44 -0.37
N GLN A 122 14.89 -6.44 -1.64
CA GLN A 122 16.29 -6.74 -1.98
C GLN A 122 17.25 -5.69 -1.45
N ASP A 123 16.91 -4.41 -1.55
CA ASP A 123 17.76 -3.31 -1.11
C ASP A 123 17.81 -3.19 0.42
N THR A 124 16.70 -3.48 1.12
CA THR A 124 16.68 -3.58 2.58
C THR A 124 17.57 -4.71 3.06
N HIS A 125 17.48 -5.90 2.43
CA HIS A 125 18.38 -7.02 2.72
C HIS A 125 19.85 -6.67 2.42
N ALA A 126 20.13 -6.03 1.28
CA ALA A 126 21.48 -5.61 0.92
C ALA A 126 22.09 -4.61 1.91
N LEU A 127 21.26 -3.69 2.45
CA LEU A 127 21.69 -2.72 3.46
C LEU A 127 22.04 -3.41 4.80
N THR A 128 21.28 -4.43 5.23
CA THR A 128 21.64 -5.22 6.42
C THR A 128 23.01 -5.88 6.25
N THR A 129 23.30 -6.43 5.06
CA THR A 129 24.60 -6.98 4.75
C THR A 129 25.71 -5.92 4.76
N LEU A 130 25.43 -4.72 4.24
CA LEU A 130 26.35 -3.58 4.26
C LEU A 130 26.65 -3.14 5.69
N PHE A 131 25.62 -3.07 6.57
CA PHE A 131 25.77 -2.75 7.99
C PHE A 131 26.75 -3.72 8.66
N ASN A 132 26.59 -5.03 8.45
CA ASN A 132 27.51 -6.05 8.99
C ASN A 132 28.96 -5.82 8.59
N GLY A 133 29.19 -5.34 7.38
CA GLY A 133 30.55 -5.07 6.88
C GLY A 133 31.15 -3.73 7.32
N LYS A 134 30.31 -2.74 7.61
CA LYS A 134 30.76 -1.39 7.99
C LYS A 134 30.84 -1.16 9.50
N VAL A 135 29.95 -1.79 10.25
CA VAL A 135 29.81 -1.63 11.70
C VAL A 135 30.19 -2.94 12.39
N ALA A 136 29.25 -3.84 12.52
CA ALA A 136 29.41 -5.19 13.05
C ALA A 136 28.17 -6.01 12.76
N LYS A 137 28.21 -7.33 12.98
CA LYS A 137 27.02 -8.16 12.92
C LYS A 137 26.16 -7.85 14.16
N PRO A 138 24.87 -7.43 13.98
CA PRO A 138 23.97 -7.21 15.11
C PRO A 138 23.66 -8.50 15.86
N ASP A 139 23.31 -8.37 17.13
CA ASP A 139 22.80 -9.46 17.97
C ASP A 139 21.34 -9.78 17.56
N ARG A 140 20.53 -8.74 17.29
CA ARG A 140 19.16 -8.84 16.77
C ARG A 140 18.92 -7.81 15.66
N VAL A 141 18.03 -8.13 14.75
CA VAL A 141 17.58 -7.23 13.68
C VAL A 141 16.06 -7.12 13.70
N TYR A 142 15.57 -5.92 13.90
CA TYR A 142 14.15 -5.58 13.78
C TYR A 142 13.89 -4.90 12.45
N LEU A 143 12.76 -5.22 11.81
CA LEU A 143 12.33 -4.55 10.58
C LEU A 143 11.03 -3.78 10.83
N VAL A 144 11.09 -2.48 10.64
CA VAL A 144 9.94 -1.56 10.79
C VAL A 144 9.65 -0.94 9.43
N GLY A 145 8.40 -0.97 8.99
CA GLY A 145 8.04 -0.39 7.70
C GLY A 145 6.63 0.17 7.65
N ALA A 146 6.45 1.26 6.89
CA ALA A 146 5.16 1.92 6.76
C ALA A 146 4.63 1.90 5.34
N SER A 147 3.30 1.73 5.16
CA SER A 147 2.64 1.77 3.86
C SER A 147 3.19 0.67 2.92
N MET A 148 3.69 1.00 1.73
CA MET A 148 4.48 0.08 0.90
C MET A 148 5.66 -0.53 1.69
N GLY A 149 6.26 0.21 2.64
CA GLY A 149 7.29 -0.33 3.53
C GLY A 149 6.77 -1.40 4.48
N GLY A 150 5.50 -1.35 4.88
CA GLY A 150 4.82 -2.44 5.58
C GLY A 150 4.67 -3.69 4.71
N HIS A 151 4.33 -3.52 3.44
CA HIS A 151 4.33 -4.61 2.46
C HIS A 151 5.73 -5.22 2.30
N ILE A 152 6.76 -4.35 2.13
CA ILE A 152 8.17 -4.78 2.07
C ILE A 152 8.53 -5.57 3.33
N THR A 153 8.07 -5.13 4.51
CA THR A 153 8.30 -5.82 5.78
C THR A 153 7.69 -7.22 5.78
N GLY A 154 6.40 -7.36 5.39
CA GLY A 154 5.72 -8.65 5.31
C GLY A 154 6.46 -9.63 4.39
N VAL A 155 6.79 -9.20 3.16
CA VAL A 155 7.51 -10.03 2.19
C VAL A 155 8.95 -10.36 2.65
N ALA A 156 9.66 -9.39 3.24
CA ALA A 156 11.04 -9.58 3.65
C ALA A 156 11.20 -10.64 4.74
N ILE A 157 10.30 -10.67 5.73
CA ILE A 157 10.37 -11.67 6.81
C ILE A 157 10.04 -13.09 6.33
N GLU A 158 9.19 -13.21 5.31
CA GLU A 158 8.89 -14.50 4.66
C GLU A 158 10.03 -14.98 3.76
N GLN A 159 10.67 -14.07 3.00
CA GLN A 159 11.78 -14.42 2.11
C GLN A 159 13.12 -14.64 2.85
N TYR A 160 13.32 -13.97 3.98
CA TYR A 160 14.54 -14.05 4.78
C TYR A 160 14.26 -14.40 6.25
N PRO A 161 13.64 -15.58 6.53
CA PRO A 161 13.11 -15.93 7.86
C PRO A 161 14.16 -16.03 8.97
N ASN A 162 15.46 -16.07 8.63
CA ASN A 162 16.56 -16.16 9.61
C ASN A 162 17.33 -14.84 9.75
N LEU A 163 16.85 -13.76 9.13
CA LEU A 163 17.55 -12.47 9.15
C LEU A 163 16.99 -11.55 10.24
N TYR A 164 15.69 -11.61 10.47
CA TYR A 164 14.97 -10.71 11.37
C TYR A 164 14.50 -11.47 12.62
N ASP A 165 14.50 -10.79 13.76
CA ASP A 165 14.05 -11.32 15.04
C ASP A 165 12.64 -10.82 15.41
N GLY A 166 12.22 -9.67 14.86
CA GLY A 166 10.89 -9.10 15.02
C GLY A 166 10.55 -8.12 13.90
N ALA A 167 9.25 -7.95 13.63
CA ALA A 167 8.78 -7.08 12.55
C ALA A 167 7.59 -6.22 12.97
N MET A 168 7.57 -4.95 12.49
CA MET A 168 6.48 -4.01 12.75
C MET A 168 6.02 -3.35 11.44
N PRO A 169 5.15 -4.00 10.66
CA PRO A 169 4.46 -3.36 9.55
C PRO A 169 3.39 -2.40 10.07
N VAL A 170 3.44 -1.13 9.63
CA VAL A 170 2.55 -0.08 10.10
C VAL A 170 1.79 0.50 8.91
N CYS A 171 0.45 0.62 9.00
CA CYS A 171 -0.41 0.99 7.87
C CYS A 171 -0.01 0.26 6.57
N GLY A 172 0.41 -1.01 6.70
CA GLY A 172 1.00 -1.80 5.64
C GLY A 172 -0.02 -2.34 4.64
N VAL A 173 0.41 -2.46 3.38
CA VAL A 173 -0.36 -3.12 2.32
C VAL A 173 -0.18 -4.64 2.48
N MET A 174 -0.82 -5.19 3.50
CA MET A 174 -0.64 -6.59 3.89
C MET A 174 -1.52 -7.57 3.08
N GLY A 175 -2.47 -7.04 2.32
CA GLY A 175 -3.28 -7.76 1.33
C GLY A 175 -2.71 -7.71 -0.09
N ASP A 176 -1.51 -7.13 -0.29
CA ASP A 176 -0.82 -6.98 -1.60
C ASP A 176 -1.75 -6.49 -2.73
N TYR A 177 -2.14 -7.36 -3.69
CA TYR A 177 -3.01 -6.98 -4.81
C TYR A 177 -4.43 -6.57 -4.41
N GLU A 178 -4.93 -7.00 -3.26
CA GLU A 178 -6.27 -6.60 -2.78
C GLU A 178 -6.40 -5.08 -2.60
N LEU A 179 -5.27 -4.37 -2.37
CA LEU A 179 -5.30 -2.91 -2.37
C LEU A 179 -5.67 -2.34 -3.74
N PHE A 180 -5.13 -2.89 -4.80
CA PHE A 180 -5.39 -2.41 -6.17
C PHE A 180 -6.79 -2.80 -6.63
N ASP A 181 -7.26 -3.97 -6.20
CA ASP A 181 -8.65 -4.40 -6.42
C ASP A 181 -9.62 -3.45 -5.73
N TYR A 182 -9.37 -3.09 -4.48
CA TYR A 182 -10.14 -2.09 -3.76
C TYR A 182 -10.19 -0.73 -4.49
N PHE A 183 -9.09 -0.26 -5.07
CA PHE A 183 -9.10 0.96 -5.86
C PHE A 183 -9.97 0.84 -7.12
N LEU A 184 -9.92 -0.31 -7.80
CA LEU A 184 -10.82 -0.60 -8.90
C LEU A 184 -12.27 -0.59 -8.43
N ASP A 185 -12.59 -1.34 -7.37
CA ASP A 185 -13.92 -1.57 -6.85
C ASP A 185 -14.63 -0.26 -6.45
N VAL A 186 -13.94 0.61 -5.73
CA VAL A 186 -14.44 1.96 -5.37
C VAL A 186 -14.84 2.76 -6.62
N ASN A 187 -14.09 2.67 -7.71
CA ASN A 187 -14.31 3.43 -8.92
C ASN A 187 -15.42 2.84 -9.81
N VAL A 188 -15.37 1.54 -10.10
CA VAL A 188 -16.36 0.91 -11.00
C VAL A 188 -17.74 0.81 -10.37
N THR A 189 -17.81 0.70 -9.05
CA THR A 189 -19.10 0.72 -8.33
C THR A 189 -19.72 2.11 -8.28
N ALA A 190 -18.91 3.18 -8.15
CA ALA A 190 -19.40 4.55 -8.30
C ALA A 190 -19.95 4.79 -9.70
N GLN A 191 -19.28 4.30 -10.76
CA GLN A 191 -19.77 4.36 -12.12
C GLN A 191 -21.14 3.65 -12.26
N ALA A 192 -21.23 2.40 -11.80
CA ALA A 192 -22.44 1.59 -11.90
C ALA A 192 -23.63 2.22 -11.15
N LEU A 193 -23.44 2.66 -9.89
CA LEU A 193 -24.47 3.26 -9.07
C LEU A 193 -24.98 4.60 -9.62
N THR A 194 -24.14 5.35 -10.33
CA THR A 194 -24.51 6.67 -10.87
C THR A 194 -24.92 6.63 -12.35
N GLY A 195 -24.76 5.50 -13.02
CA GLY A 195 -25.02 5.35 -14.44
C GLY A 195 -23.99 6.08 -15.33
N VAL A 196 -22.85 6.50 -14.79
CA VAL A 196 -21.71 7.04 -15.56
C VAL A 196 -20.89 5.87 -16.10
N THR A 197 -20.53 5.90 -17.36
CA THR A 197 -19.79 4.79 -18.01
C THR A 197 -18.47 5.31 -18.55
N SER A 198 -17.43 5.19 -17.78
CA SER A 198 -16.05 5.52 -18.19
C SER A 198 -15.27 4.27 -18.62
N GLY A 199 -15.75 3.07 -18.26
CA GLY A 199 -15.03 1.82 -18.50
C GLY A 199 -13.78 1.65 -17.65
N PHE A 200 -12.90 0.75 -18.10
CA PHE A 200 -11.59 0.50 -17.50
C PHE A 200 -10.60 -0.02 -18.57
N PRO A 201 -9.36 0.48 -18.69
CA PRO A 201 -8.88 1.71 -18.03
C PRO A 201 -9.72 2.93 -18.41
N VAL A 202 -9.74 3.93 -17.52
CA VAL A 202 -10.49 5.16 -17.77
C VAL A 202 -9.76 6.06 -18.77
N ASP A 203 -10.48 6.98 -19.41
CA ASP A 203 -9.92 7.95 -20.35
C ASP A 203 -9.38 9.22 -19.67
N ASP A 204 -8.82 10.14 -20.48
CA ASP A 204 -8.11 11.33 -20.00
C ASP A 204 -9.00 12.34 -19.28
N ASP A 205 -10.33 12.33 -19.52
CA ASP A 205 -11.28 13.27 -18.91
C ASP A 205 -12.03 12.70 -17.70
N TYR A 206 -11.75 11.46 -17.30
CA TYR A 206 -12.35 10.79 -16.17
C TYR A 206 -12.37 11.65 -14.88
N LEU A 207 -11.22 12.13 -14.43
CA LEU A 207 -11.13 12.93 -13.19
C LEU A 207 -11.84 14.29 -13.32
N THR A 208 -11.88 14.87 -14.50
CA THR A 208 -12.41 16.23 -14.71
C THR A 208 -13.90 16.26 -15.06
N VAL A 209 -14.41 15.22 -15.71
CA VAL A 209 -15.78 15.13 -16.19
C VAL A 209 -16.58 14.05 -15.44
N ASP A 210 -16.12 12.80 -15.49
CA ASP A 210 -16.88 11.67 -14.98
C ASP A 210 -16.95 11.67 -13.46
N VAL A 211 -15.84 11.89 -12.77
CA VAL A 211 -15.81 11.99 -11.31
C VAL A 211 -16.70 13.15 -10.83
N SER A 212 -16.67 14.31 -11.49
CA SER A 212 -17.56 15.41 -11.13
C SER A 212 -19.02 15.06 -11.33
N THR A 213 -19.36 14.31 -12.37
CA THR A 213 -20.71 13.84 -12.66
C THR A 213 -21.19 12.80 -11.65
N MET A 214 -20.34 11.82 -11.30
CA MET A 214 -20.63 10.84 -10.25
C MET A 214 -20.84 11.51 -8.90
N LYS A 215 -19.97 12.44 -8.50
CA LYS A 215 -20.11 13.21 -7.26
C LYS A 215 -21.39 14.02 -7.22
N ALA A 216 -21.79 14.63 -8.34
CA ALA A 216 -23.07 15.32 -8.44
C ALA A 216 -24.27 14.36 -8.29
N ALA A 217 -24.23 13.19 -8.92
CA ALA A 217 -25.29 12.18 -8.83
C ALA A 217 -25.42 11.59 -7.41
N MET A 218 -24.38 11.58 -6.60
CA MET A 218 -24.35 11.12 -5.20
C MET A 218 -24.61 12.24 -4.18
N GLU A 219 -24.68 13.49 -4.60
CA GLU A 219 -24.63 14.70 -3.74
C GLU A 219 -23.37 14.76 -2.86
N LEU A 220 -22.26 14.23 -3.37
CA LEU A 220 -20.95 14.25 -2.73
C LEU A 220 -20.22 15.55 -3.08
N PHE A 221 -20.68 16.67 -2.51
CA PHE A 221 -20.15 18.00 -2.81
C PHE A 221 -19.21 18.50 -1.72
N PRO A 222 -17.89 18.64 -1.98
CA PRO A 222 -16.95 19.22 -1.01
C PRO A 222 -17.33 20.63 -0.54
N ALA A 223 -18.03 21.42 -1.39
CA ALA A 223 -18.47 22.76 -1.05
C ALA A 223 -19.57 22.80 0.04
N THR A 224 -20.28 21.68 0.29
CA THR A 224 -21.31 21.55 1.33
C THR A 224 -20.85 20.67 2.49
N PHE A 225 -19.58 20.69 2.78
CA PHE A 225 -18.98 19.87 3.82
C PHE A 225 -19.56 20.20 5.23
N PRO A 226 -20.01 19.20 6.04
CA PRO A 226 -20.08 17.78 5.74
C PRO A 226 -21.13 17.46 4.66
N PHE A 227 -20.91 16.41 3.88
CA PHE A 227 -21.80 16.02 2.79
C PHE A 227 -23.18 15.61 3.30
N THR A 228 -24.21 15.99 2.53
CA THR A 228 -25.55 15.42 2.65
C THR A 228 -25.77 14.50 1.47
N LEU A 229 -25.37 13.24 1.60
CA LEU A 229 -25.50 12.23 0.55
C LEU A 229 -26.97 11.89 0.30
N ASN A 230 -27.35 11.77 -0.98
CA ASN A 230 -28.64 11.18 -1.35
C ASN A 230 -28.61 9.63 -1.24
N ALA A 231 -29.65 8.94 -1.65
CA ALA A 231 -29.74 7.49 -1.54
C ALA A 231 -28.60 6.77 -2.26
N THR A 232 -28.24 7.21 -3.48
CA THR A 232 -27.12 6.65 -4.25
C THR A 232 -25.78 6.88 -3.55
N GLY A 233 -25.55 8.07 -3.01
CA GLY A 233 -24.36 8.38 -2.24
C GLY A 233 -24.25 7.57 -0.95
N GLN A 234 -25.36 7.28 -0.29
CA GLN A 234 -25.39 6.41 0.89
C GLN A 234 -25.06 4.96 0.52
N GLN A 235 -25.59 4.45 -0.59
CA GLN A 235 -25.23 3.12 -1.09
C GLN A 235 -23.72 2.99 -1.38
N TRP A 236 -23.14 3.97 -2.09
CA TRP A 236 -21.70 3.96 -2.35
C TRP A 236 -20.87 4.08 -1.07
N LYS A 237 -21.28 4.92 -0.11
CA LYS A 237 -20.62 5.01 1.19
C LYS A 237 -20.63 3.66 1.93
N SER A 238 -21.78 2.99 1.94
CA SER A 238 -21.94 1.67 2.58
C SER A 238 -21.03 0.62 1.92
N LEU A 239 -20.95 0.61 0.58
CA LEU A 239 -20.05 -0.24 -0.16
C LEU A 239 -18.58 0.03 0.20
N VAL A 240 -18.16 1.30 0.20
CA VAL A 240 -16.79 1.68 0.61
C VAL A 240 -16.50 1.24 2.05
N GLU A 241 -17.48 1.29 2.95
CA GLU A 241 -17.34 0.80 4.32
C GLU A 241 -17.06 -0.70 4.35
N ILE A 242 -17.87 -1.49 3.64
CA ILE A 242 -17.74 -2.95 3.56
C ILE A 242 -16.37 -3.32 2.98
N GLU A 243 -16.03 -2.80 1.80
CA GLU A 243 -14.78 -3.10 1.11
C GLU A 243 -13.52 -2.63 1.89
N SER A 244 -13.65 -1.61 2.71
CA SER A 244 -12.52 -1.07 3.48
C SER A 244 -12.32 -1.69 4.86
N GLY A 245 -13.14 -2.70 5.25
CA GLY A 245 -12.98 -3.44 6.51
C GLY A 245 -14.20 -3.42 7.44
N GLY A 246 -15.37 -3.01 6.92
CA GLY A 246 -16.65 -3.07 7.61
C GLY A 246 -16.92 -1.94 8.60
N ASP A 247 -18.01 -2.09 9.34
CA ASP A 247 -18.45 -1.14 10.38
C ASP A 247 -17.38 -1.00 11.48
N ARG A 248 -16.95 0.22 11.70
CA ARG A 248 -15.89 0.54 12.68
C ARG A 248 -15.93 2.00 13.12
N PRO A 249 -15.48 2.31 14.36
CA PRO A 249 -15.29 3.69 14.78
C PRO A 249 -14.37 4.45 13.80
N VAL A 250 -14.63 5.74 13.64
CA VAL A 250 -13.84 6.65 12.77
C VAL A 250 -14.05 6.44 11.27
N PHE A 251 -14.81 5.42 10.82
CA PHE A 251 -15.10 5.28 9.38
C PHE A 251 -15.77 6.52 8.80
N ASP A 252 -16.81 7.06 9.44
CA ASP A 252 -17.51 8.26 8.96
C ASP A 252 -16.58 9.46 8.81
N GLN A 253 -15.69 9.68 9.78
CA GLN A 253 -14.69 10.74 9.73
C GLN A 253 -13.64 10.49 8.63
N GLY A 254 -13.22 9.23 8.46
CA GLY A 254 -12.35 8.80 7.38
C GLY A 254 -13.01 9.06 6.01
N PHE A 255 -14.26 8.65 5.83
CA PHE A 255 -14.99 8.90 4.59
C PHE A 255 -15.10 10.39 4.26
N LEU A 256 -15.39 11.22 5.26
CA LEU A 256 -15.41 12.68 5.10
C LEU A 256 -14.02 13.24 4.78
N PHE A 257 -12.96 12.74 5.41
CA PHE A 257 -11.60 13.19 5.16
C PHE A 257 -11.17 12.87 3.73
N TRP A 258 -11.30 11.62 3.31
CA TRP A 258 -10.80 11.15 2.01
C TRP A 258 -11.60 11.68 0.81
N ASN A 259 -12.89 11.96 0.96
CA ASN A 259 -13.72 12.51 -0.12
C ASN A 259 -13.87 14.04 -0.06
N GLY A 260 -13.55 14.67 1.06
CA GLY A 260 -13.67 16.13 1.24
C GLY A 260 -12.32 16.83 1.29
N VAL A 261 -11.46 16.44 2.22
CA VAL A 261 -10.17 17.09 2.44
C VAL A 261 -9.14 16.62 1.40
N ALA A 262 -9.10 15.33 1.12
CA ALA A 262 -8.23 14.74 0.11
C ALA A 262 -8.76 14.90 -1.34
N GLY A 263 -9.96 15.48 -1.52
CA GLY A 263 -10.53 15.79 -2.82
C GLY A 263 -10.96 14.55 -3.61
N ASP A 264 -10.36 14.34 -4.78
CA ASP A 264 -10.68 13.22 -5.68
C ASP A 264 -9.63 12.10 -5.60
N PHE A 265 -8.91 12.04 -4.48
CA PHE A 265 -7.77 11.13 -4.32
C PHE A 265 -8.16 9.65 -4.54
N LEU A 266 -9.24 9.18 -3.92
CA LEU A 266 -9.69 7.79 -4.08
C LEU A 266 -10.10 7.48 -5.54
N PHE A 267 -10.75 8.41 -6.20
CA PHE A 267 -11.07 8.27 -7.63
C PHE A 267 -9.82 8.25 -8.51
N GLY A 268 -8.79 9.02 -8.14
CA GLY A 268 -7.51 9.05 -8.85
C GLY A 268 -6.71 7.76 -8.79
N LEU A 269 -6.93 6.92 -7.76
CA LEU A 269 -6.21 5.66 -7.58
C LEU A 269 -6.71 4.52 -8.49
N GLY A 270 -8.00 4.52 -8.84
CA GLY A 270 -8.62 3.47 -9.66
C GLY A 270 -8.67 3.78 -11.15
N THR A 271 -7.77 4.64 -11.66
CA THR A 271 -7.86 5.16 -13.04
C THR A 271 -7.24 4.27 -14.11
N GLY A 272 -6.37 3.35 -13.76
CA GLY A 272 -5.59 2.59 -14.72
C GLY A 272 -5.51 1.10 -14.40
N ASP A 273 -4.60 0.44 -15.05
CA ASP A 273 -4.32 -1.01 -14.96
C ASP A 273 -3.52 -1.42 -13.71
N GLY A 274 -3.65 -0.70 -12.63
CA GLY A 274 -2.78 -0.81 -11.46
C GLY A 274 -1.58 0.14 -11.59
N THR A 275 -1.83 1.40 -11.92
CA THR A 275 -0.84 2.44 -12.32
C THR A 275 0.33 2.65 -11.39
N LEU A 276 0.21 2.28 -10.11
CA LEU A 276 1.33 2.32 -9.17
C LEU A 276 2.31 1.14 -9.34
N VAL A 277 1.94 0.17 -10.17
CA VAL A 277 2.66 -1.10 -10.38
C VAL A 277 3.23 -1.15 -11.77
N ARG A 278 4.52 -1.40 -11.91
CA ARG A 278 5.17 -1.65 -13.21
C ARG A 278 5.03 -3.12 -13.61
N GLN A 279 3.82 -3.57 -13.89
CA GLN A 279 3.55 -4.91 -14.36
C GLN A 279 3.18 -4.88 -15.85
N PRO A 280 3.55 -5.88 -16.64
CA PRO A 280 2.97 -6.06 -17.96
C PRO A 280 1.50 -6.50 -17.80
N GLY A 281 0.56 -5.73 -18.36
CA GLY A 281 -0.86 -6.03 -18.33
C GLY A 281 -1.61 -5.50 -17.10
N VAL A 282 -2.89 -5.87 -17.00
CA VAL A 282 -3.81 -5.45 -15.96
C VAL A 282 -3.53 -6.19 -14.67
N ALA A 283 -3.20 -5.48 -13.59
CA ALA A 283 -2.88 -6.06 -12.27
C ALA A 283 -4.11 -6.19 -11.35
N VAL A 284 -5.18 -5.45 -11.63
CA VAL A 284 -6.41 -5.41 -10.82
C VAL A 284 -7.43 -6.44 -11.29
N ASP A 285 -8.26 -6.93 -10.38
CA ASP A 285 -9.27 -7.96 -10.65
C ASP A 285 -10.54 -7.73 -9.83
N ASN A 286 -11.69 -7.81 -10.49
CA ASN A 286 -13.00 -7.89 -9.83
C ASN A 286 -13.94 -8.89 -10.53
N ALA A 287 -13.40 -9.81 -11.30
CA ALA A 287 -14.19 -10.72 -12.11
C ALA A 287 -15.18 -11.54 -11.28
N ASP A 288 -14.75 -11.98 -10.11
CA ASP A 288 -15.54 -12.81 -9.19
C ASP A 288 -16.01 -12.05 -7.92
N THR A 289 -15.72 -10.74 -7.80
CA THR A 289 -16.12 -9.92 -6.64
C THR A 289 -17.64 -9.79 -6.59
N VAL A 290 -18.22 -10.03 -5.41
CA VAL A 290 -19.65 -9.83 -5.14
C VAL A 290 -19.84 -8.59 -4.27
N TYR A 291 -20.40 -7.55 -4.87
CA TYR A 291 -20.63 -6.28 -4.18
C TYR A 291 -21.91 -6.31 -3.35
N GLN A 292 -21.82 -5.83 -2.13
CA GLN A 292 -22.93 -5.68 -1.18
C GLN A 292 -23.07 -4.22 -0.75
N LEU A 293 -24.31 -3.83 -0.42
CA LEU A 293 -24.66 -2.50 0.05
C LEU A 293 -25.02 -2.48 1.53
N ASP A 294 -25.11 -3.66 2.12
CA ASP A 294 -25.34 -3.86 3.55
C ASP A 294 -24.69 -5.14 4.06
N ALA A 295 -24.83 -5.44 5.33
CA ALA A 295 -24.20 -6.62 5.98
C ALA A 295 -25.01 -7.93 5.81
N ASP A 296 -26.15 -7.94 5.12
CA ASP A 296 -26.90 -9.17 4.82
C ASP A 296 -26.19 -9.91 3.67
N PRO A 297 -25.75 -11.16 3.85
CA PRO A 297 -25.09 -11.90 2.77
C PRO A 297 -26.00 -12.26 1.58
N SER A 298 -27.32 -12.04 1.70
CA SER A 298 -28.28 -12.32 0.64
C SER A 298 -28.41 -11.11 -0.28
N LEU A 299 -28.13 -11.26 -1.57
CA LEU A 299 -28.24 -10.16 -2.51
C LEU A 299 -29.69 -9.66 -2.66
N SER A 300 -29.92 -8.41 -2.33
CA SER A 300 -31.13 -7.68 -2.66
C SER A 300 -31.25 -7.43 -4.18
N PRO A 301 -32.42 -7.05 -4.71
CA PRO A 301 -32.53 -6.66 -6.12
C PRO A 301 -31.60 -5.52 -6.53
N ALA A 302 -31.35 -4.55 -5.65
CA ALA A 302 -30.43 -3.43 -5.93
C ALA A 302 -28.97 -3.91 -6.03
N GLU A 303 -28.57 -4.87 -5.20
CA GLU A 303 -27.25 -5.47 -5.26
C GLU A 303 -27.10 -6.38 -6.49
N GLN A 304 -28.15 -7.10 -6.88
CA GLN A 304 -28.13 -7.86 -8.15
C GLN A 304 -27.96 -6.91 -9.33
N ASP A 305 -28.71 -5.82 -9.40
CA ASP A 305 -28.59 -4.81 -10.46
C ASP A 305 -27.18 -4.20 -10.49
N LEU A 306 -26.57 -3.92 -9.32
CA LEU A 306 -25.20 -3.45 -9.20
C LEU A 306 -24.21 -4.49 -9.75
N ASN A 307 -24.31 -5.73 -9.30
CA ASN A 307 -23.40 -6.81 -9.72
C ASN A 307 -23.52 -7.16 -11.20
N ASP A 308 -24.71 -7.03 -11.78
CA ASP A 308 -24.96 -7.23 -13.20
C ASP A 308 -24.46 -6.04 -14.05
N GLY A 309 -24.48 -4.82 -13.51
CA GLY A 309 -24.16 -3.58 -14.22
C GLY A 309 -22.72 -3.09 -14.08
N VAL A 310 -21.97 -3.56 -13.09
CA VAL A 310 -20.61 -3.11 -12.82
C VAL A 310 -19.62 -3.60 -13.88
N VAL A 311 -18.65 -2.76 -14.23
CA VAL A 311 -17.54 -3.14 -15.12
C VAL A 311 -16.73 -4.26 -14.48
N ARG A 312 -16.60 -5.39 -15.18
CA ARG A 312 -15.80 -6.53 -14.75
C ARG A 312 -14.43 -6.51 -15.44
N VAL A 313 -13.40 -6.60 -14.64
CA VAL A 313 -11.99 -6.61 -15.05
C VAL A 313 -11.36 -7.88 -14.55
N ALA A 314 -10.70 -8.62 -15.42
CA ALA A 314 -9.91 -9.78 -15.03
C ALA A 314 -8.41 -9.43 -15.09
N ALA A 315 -7.68 -9.78 -14.06
CA ALA A 315 -6.23 -9.56 -14.03
C ALA A 315 -5.52 -10.38 -15.11
N ASP A 316 -4.49 -9.77 -15.72
CA ASP A 316 -3.55 -10.54 -16.54
C ASP A 316 -2.76 -11.50 -15.63
N PRO A 317 -2.80 -12.82 -15.90
CA PRO A 317 -2.06 -13.79 -15.10
C PRO A 317 -0.56 -13.48 -14.98
N GLN A 318 0.04 -12.81 -15.96
CA GLN A 318 1.44 -12.41 -15.92
C GLN A 318 1.67 -11.23 -14.97
N ALA A 319 0.69 -10.34 -14.79
CA ALA A 319 0.77 -9.22 -13.86
C ALA A 319 0.73 -9.69 -12.39
N ARG A 320 0.05 -10.81 -12.10
CA ARG A 320 -0.11 -11.39 -10.75
C ARG A 320 0.72 -12.65 -10.51
N HIS A 321 1.79 -12.86 -11.24
CA HIS A 321 2.57 -14.09 -11.16
C HIS A 321 3.29 -14.26 -9.81
N ARG A 322 2.97 -15.33 -9.08
CA ARG A 322 3.42 -15.60 -7.69
C ARG A 322 4.90 -16.00 -7.54
N GLN A 323 5.67 -16.19 -8.61
CA GLN A 323 7.02 -16.78 -8.54
C GLN A 323 8.16 -15.76 -8.62
N GLY A 324 8.06 -14.63 -7.97
CA GLY A 324 9.20 -13.71 -7.76
C GLY A 324 9.65 -12.90 -8.97
N LEU A 325 8.90 -12.90 -10.07
CA LEU A 325 9.14 -12.03 -11.23
C LEU A 325 8.28 -10.77 -11.20
N SER A 326 7.32 -10.70 -10.27
CA SER A 326 6.45 -9.56 -10.05
C SER A 326 7.12 -8.52 -9.16
N ASN A 327 6.95 -7.24 -9.46
CA ASN A 327 7.41 -6.15 -8.60
C ASN A 327 6.56 -6.04 -7.31
N VAL A 328 5.43 -6.73 -7.25
CA VAL A 328 4.52 -6.80 -6.10
C VAL A 328 4.42 -8.26 -5.65
N PRO A 329 5.43 -8.79 -4.95
CA PRO A 329 5.35 -10.14 -4.40
C PRO A 329 4.25 -10.21 -3.34
N PRO A 330 3.50 -11.34 -3.28
CA PRO A 330 2.44 -11.50 -2.31
C PRO A 330 2.98 -11.60 -0.88
N VAL A 331 2.19 -11.12 0.08
CA VAL A 331 2.33 -11.45 1.51
C VAL A 331 1.54 -12.72 1.75
N THR A 332 2.21 -13.80 2.08
CA THR A 332 1.56 -15.12 2.21
C THR A 332 1.06 -15.42 3.62
N GLY A 333 1.54 -14.69 4.61
CA GLY A 333 1.26 -14.95 6.03
C GLY A 333 2.07 -16.10 6.63
N ASP A 334 3.06 -16.65 5.91
CA ASP A 334 3.98 -17.68 6.43
C ASP A 334 5.08 -17.03 7.25
N ILE A 335 4.73 -16.60 8.46
CA ILE A 335 5.62 -15.90 9.39
C ILE A 335 6.24 -16.85 10.40
N GLY A 336 7.53 -16.67 10.68
CA GLY A 336 8.30 -17.48 11.64
C GLY A 336 8.84 -16.69 12.85
N LEU A 337 8.40 -15.46 13.05
CA LEU A 337 8.88 -14.54 14.09
C LEU A 337 7.75 -13.63 14.60
N PRO A 338 7.90 -12.98 15.77
CA PRO A 338 6.93 -12.01 16.27
C PRO A 338 6.69 -10.85 15.32
N VAL A 339 5.42 -10.61 14.99
CA VAL A 339 4.97 -9.50 14.13
C VAL A 339 3.93 -8.67 14.89
N LEU A 340 4.18 -7.38 15.08
CA LEU A 340 3.24 -6.42 15.64
C LEU A 340 2.83 -5.44 14.55
N SER A 341 1.62 -5.56 14.03
CA SER A 341 1.08 -4.69 12.99
C SER A 341 0.18 -3.60 13.59
N MET A 342 0.26 -2.38 13.05
CA MET A 342 -0.56 -1.25 13.50
C MET A 342 -1.27 -0.60 12.32
N HIS A 343 -2.53 -0.17 12.50
CA HIS A 343 -3.31 0.47 11.44
C HIS A 343 -4.26 1.55 11.95
N THR A 344 -4.48 2.60 11.17
CA THR A 344 -5.45 3.65 11.48
C THR A 344 -6.83 3.32 10.93
N LEU A 345 -7.88 3.49 11.75
CA LEU A 345 -9.24 3.01 11.45
C LEU A 345 -9.94 3.76 10.32
N GLY A 346 -9.62 5.02 10.12
CA GLY A 346 -10.23 5.86 9.08
C GLY A 346 -9.40 5.94 7.80
N ASP A 347 -8.35 5.13 7.67
CA ASP A 347 -7.55 5.06 6.44
C ASP A 347 -8.36 4.42 5.31
N LEU A 348 -8.61 5.17 4.24
CA LEU A 348 -9.23 4.68 3.01
C LEU A 348 -8.25 4.68 1.83
N PHE A 349 -6.99 5.04 2.06
CA PHE A 349 -5.94 4.85 1.06
C PHE A 349 -5.37 3.42 1.12
N VAL A 350 -4.91 3.01 2.30
CA VAL A 350 -4.64 1.60 2.58
C VAL A 350 -5.70 1.16 3.60
N PRO A 351 -6.77 0.50 3.15
CA PRO A 351 -7.93 0.28 4.01
C PRO A 351 -7.66 -0.72 5.13
N PHE A 352 -8.43 -0.63 6.20
CA PHE A 352 -8.31 -1.54 7.35
C PHE A 352 -8.50 -3.02 6.98
N ALA A 353 -9.22 -3.30 5.88
CA ALA A 353 -9.33 -4.64 5.28
C ALA A 353 -7.97 -5.32 5.06
N MET A 354 -6.89 -4.57 4.84
CA MET A 354 -5.53 -5.13 4.73
C MET A 354 -5.09 -5.86 6.00
N GLN A 355 -5.56 -5.42 7.18
CA GLN A 355 -5.29 -6.11 8.45
C GLN A 355 -6.06 -7.42 8.57
N GLN A 356 -7.29 -7.45 8.07
CA GLN A 356 -8.14 -8.64 8.06
C GLN A 356 -7.58 -9.69 7.10
N ALA A 357 -7.21 -9.29 5.88
CA ALA A 357 -6.55 -10.16 4.91
C ALA A 357 -5.25 -10.77 5.46
N TYR A 358 -4.46 -9.99 6.19
CA TYR A 358 -3.24 -10.49 6.80
C TYR A 358 -3.52 -11.49 7.92
N ALA A 359 -4.50 -11.21 8.79
CA ALA A 359 -4.92 -12.12 9.85
C ALA A 359 -5.36 -13.49 9.29
N ASP A 360 -6.19 -13.47 8.24
CA ASP A 360 -6.66 -14.69 7.57
C ASP A 360 -5.51 -15.50 6.96
N ARG A 361 -4.57 -14.84 6.30
CA ARG A 361 -3.40 -15.50 5.70
C ARG A 361 -2.50 -16.13 6.77
N VAL A 362 -2.22 -15.39 7.85
CA VAL A 362 -1.41 -15.89 8.97
C VAL A 362 -2.12 -17.06 9.68
N ALA A 363 -3.44 -16.96 9.86
CA ALA A 363 -4.24 -18.05 10.45
C ALA A 363 -4.25 -19.30 9.56
N ALA A 364 -4.35 -19.14 8.24
CA ALA A 364 -4.29 -20.24 7.28
C ALA A 364 -2.94 -20.98 7.33
N ASN A 365 -1.86 -20.31 7.71
CA ASN A 365 -0.53 -20.89 7.94
C ASN A 365 -0.35 -21.42 9.38
N GLY A 366 -1.35 -21.28 10.26
CA GLY A 366 -1.27 -21.73 11.66
C GLY A 366 -0.32 -20.89 12.53
N ALA A 367 -0.03 -19.65 12.15
CA ALA A 367 0.94 -18.77 12.79
C ALA A 367 0.31 -17.61 13.61
N SER A 368 -0.99 -17.68 13.95
CA SER A 368 -1.72 -16.63 14.66
C SER A 368 -1.09 -16.20 15.99
N ASP A 369 -0.38 -17.10 16.66
CA ASP A 369 0.32 -16.81 17.91
C ASP A 369 1.53 -15.86 17.71
N LEU A 370 2.01 -15.73 16.47
CA LEU A 370 3.11 -14.84 16.08
C LEU A 370 2.65 -13.49 15.54
N LEU A 371 1.33 -13.23 15.44
CA LEU A 371 0.77 -11.97 14.97
C LEU A 371 0.03 -11.25 16.10
N VAL A 372 0.37 -9.98 16.31
CA VAL A 372 -0.41 -9.02 17.10
C VAL A 372 -0.80 -7.86 16.19
N GLN A 373 -2.07 -7.49 16.20
CA GLN A 373 -2.59 -6.37 15.40
C GLN A 373 -3.22 -5.34 16.32
N ARG A 374 -3.00 -4.05 16.03
CA ARG A 374 -3.49 -2.92 16.82
C ARG A 374 -4.15 -1.88 15.94
N ALA A 375 -5.33 -1.48 16.31
CA ALA A 375 -6.08 -0.41 15.69
C ALA A 375 -5.83 0.91 16.42
N VAL A 376 -5.66 1.99 15.67
CA VAL A 376 -5.51 3.35 16.19
C VAL A 376 -6.58 4.26 15.57
N ARG A 377 -7.22 5.08 16.38
CA ARG A 377 -8.27 6.00 15.96
C ARG A 377 -7.67 7.24 15.29
N ASP A 378 -7.56 7.21 13.98
CA ASP A 378 -7.19 8.34 13.15
C ASP A 378 -7.84 8.21 11.77
N VAL A 379 -7.98 9.33 11.04
CA VAL A 379 -8.59 9.39 9.70
C VAL A 379 -7.57 9.26 8.57
N GLY A 380 -6.29 9.56 8.85
CA GLY A 380 -5.25 9.63 7.83
C GLY A 380 -4.47 8.33 7.66
N HIS A 381 -3.72 8.27 6.58
CA HIS A 381 -2.81 7.17 6.29
C HIS A 381 -1.52 7.32 7.10
N CYS A 382 -1.17 6.32 7.89
CA CYS A 382 0.04 6.29 8.73
C CYS A 382 0.16 7.45 9.76
N THR A 383 -0.93 8.07 10.15
CA THR A 383 -0.93 9.23 11.05
C THR A 383 -0.86 8.84 12.52
N PHE A 384 0.17 8.09 12.89
CA PHE A 384 0.44 7.74 14.29
C PHE A 384 1.24 8.83 14.99
N SER A 385 0.97 9.04 16.27
CA SER A 385 1.85 9.85 17.13
C SER A 385 3.17 9.13 17.40
N THR A 386 4.22 9.89 17.72
CA THR A 386 5.51 9.29 18.14
C THR A 386 5.34 8.33 19.31
N ALA A 387 4.43 8.64 20.25
CA ALA A 387 4.16 7.77 21.40
C ALA A 387 3.56 6.42 20.99
N GLU A 388 2.67 6.38 20.01
CA GLU A 388 2.10 5.13 19.47
C GLU A 388 3.14 4.29 18.73
N TRP A 389 3.97 4.94 17.89
CA TRP A 389 5.10 4.29 17.24
C TRP A 389 6.04 3.63 18.27
N VAL A 390 6.43 4.39 19.32
CA VAL A 390 7.34 3.92 20.37
C VAL A 390 6.70 2.80 21.17
N ALA A 391 5.42 2.92 21.55
CA ALA A 391 4.73 1.88 22.33
C ALA A 391 4.67 0.55 21.54
N GLY A 392 4.35 0.60 20.24
CA GLY A 392 4.36 -0.59 19.40
C GLY A 392 5.74 -1.24 19.29
N PHE A 393 6.78 -0.42 19.09
CA PHE A 393 8.15 -0.92 18.99
C PHE A 393 8.66 -1.53 20.32
N VAL A 394 8.43 -0.86 21.44
CA VAL A 394 8.83 -1.36 22.77
C VAL A 394 8.16 -2.69 23.10
N ASP A 395 6.86 -2.82 22.78
CA ASP A 395 6.13 -4.06 23.01
C ASP A 395 6.63 -5.20 22.10
N LEU A 396 6.97 -4.90 20.83
CA LEU A 396 7.58 -5.87 19.94
C LEU A 396 8.93 -6.36 20.47
N VAL A 397 9.81 -5.44 20.89
CA VAL A 397 11.12 -5.79 21.46
C VAL A 397 10.94 -6.64 22.71
N SER A 398 10.08 -6.22 23.63
CA SER A 398 9.78 -6.99 24.85
C SER A 398 9.28 -8.40 24.52
N TRP A 399 8.43 -8.54 23.50
CA TRP A 399 7.94 -9.85 23.05
C TRP A 399 9.07 -10.74 22.52
N VAL A 400 9.92 -10.20 21.65
CA VAL A 400 11.09 -10.92 21.11
C VAL A 400 12.03 -11.37 22.22
N GLU A 401 12.29 -10.52 23.23
CA GLU A 401 13.24 -10.79 24.30
C GLU A 401 12.71 -11.74 25.35
N THR A 402 11.42 -11.65 25.68
CA THR A 402 10.83 -12.38 26.82
C THR A 402 9.95 -13.56 26.39
N GLY A 403 9.54 -13.61 25.12
CA GLY A 403 8.55 -14.55 24.62
C GLY A 403 7.12 -14.25 25.08
N VAL A 404 6.88 -13.13 25.78
CA VAL A 404 5.54 -12.76 26.27
C VAL A 404 4.82 -11.92 25.22
N ARG A 405 3.81 -12.52 24.59
CA ARG A 405 3.00 -11.89 23.54
C ARG A 405 2.22 -10.69 24.13
N PRO A 406 2.35 -9.47 23.58
CA PRO A 406 1.61 -8.31 24.04
C PRO A 406 0.13 -8.37 23.63
N PRO A 407 -0.75 -7.54 24.24
CA PRO A 407 -2.14 -7.45 23.83
C PRO A 407 -2.27 -6.82 22.42
N GLY A 408 -3.35 -7.19 21.73
CA GLY A 408 -3.77 -6.65 20.45
C GLY A 408 -5.29 -6.61 20.34
N ASP A 409 -5.78 -6.09 19.21
CA ASP A 409 -7.19 -6.05 18.86
C ASP A 409 -7.55 -7.26 17.98
N ASP A 410 -8.82 -7.68 18.03
CA ASP A 410 -9.41 -8.59 17.06
C ASP A 410 -9.89 -7.77 15.85
N VAL A 411 -9.22 -7.93 14.71
CA VAL A 411 -9.48 -7.14 13.50
C VAL A 411 -10.82 -7.45 12.82
N PHE A 412 -11.53 -8.48 13.28
CA PHE A 412 -12.88 -8.83 12.82
C PHE A 412 -13.99 -8.35 13.76
N ALA A 413 -13.67 -7.97 15.00
CA ALA A 413 -14.63 -7.48 15.99
C ALA A 413 -14.66 -5.93 16.04
N THR A 414 -14.76 -5.28 14.88
CA THR A 414 -14.52 -3.84 14.72
C THR A 414 -15.70 -2.95 15.13
N SER A 415 -16.93 -3.47 15.19
CA SER A 415 -18.14 -2.70 15.43
C SER A 415 -18.33 -2.19 16.88
N ASP A 416 -17.47 -2.62 17.82
CA ASP A 416 -17.51 -2.12 19.20
C ASP A 416 -17.15 -0.61 19.23
N PRO A 417 -18.01 0.26 19.82
CA PRO A 417 -17.72 1.68 19.94
C PRO A 417 -16.40 2.03 20.66
N THR A 418 -15.82 1.10 21.43
CA THR A 418 -14.55 1.27 22.12
C THR A 418 -13.36 0.76 21.28
N TYR A 419 -13.62 0.14 20.11
CA TYR A 419 -12.56 -0.44 19.27
C TYR A 419 -11.51 0.59 18.88
N GLY A 420 -10.24 0.21 18.98
CA GLY A 420 -9.09 1.08 18.75
C GLY A 420 -8.72 2.02 19.90
N CYS A 421 -9.49 2.06 21.00
CA CYS A 421 -9.15 2.91 22.15
C CYS A 421 -7.94 2.41 22.95
N SER A 422 -7.70 1.12 22.97
CA SER A 422 -6.63 0.52 23.78
C SER A 422 -5.23 0.99 23.36
N PHE A 423 -5.05 1.33 22.09
CA PHE A 423 -3.74 1.66 21.50
C PHE A 423 -3.67 3.08 20.93
N THR A 424 -4.75 3.86 21.06
CA THR A 424 -4.75 5.29 20.74
C THR A 424 -4.23 6.07 21.95
N VAL A 425 -3.03 6.60 21.85
CA VAL A 425 -2.33 7.24 22.99
C VAL A 425 -2.56 8.76 23.03
N ALA A 426 -2.86 9.38 21.89
CA ALA A 426 -2.99 10.82 21.79
C ALA A 426 -4.37 11.23 21.25
N ASP A 427 -4.96 12.27 21.83
CA ASP A 427 -6.14 12.90 21.28
C ASP A 427 -5.85 13.47 19.87
N ARG A 428 -6.74 13.20 18.94
CA ARG A 428 -6.67 13.74 17.58
C ARG A 428 -7.48 15.03 17.51
N LEU A 429 -6.78 16.14 17.30
CA LEU A 429 -7.39 17.48 17.26
C LEU A 429 -7.85 17.84 15.84
N TYR A 430 -8.82 17.12 15.32
CA TYR A 430 -9.50 17.50 14.10
C TYR A 430 -10.68 18.43 14.41
N PRO A 431 -10.87 19.53 13.66
CA PRO A 431 -12.05 20.35 13.80
C PRO A 431 -13.30 19.58 13.33
N ALA A 432 -14.45 19.91 13.93
CA ALA A 432 -15.72 19.37 13.42
C ALA A 432 -15.88 19.68 11.91
N PRO A 433 -16.41 18.76 11.09
CA PRO A 433 -17.03 17.48 11.45
C PRO A 433 -16.07 16.29 11.49
N LEU A 434 -14.75 16.51 11.38
CA LEU A 434 -13.72 15.45 11.38
C LEU A 434 -13.30 15.06 12.81
N SER A 435 -13.90 15.65 13.84
CA SER A 435 -13.54 15.32 15.23
C SER A 435 -13.73 13.83 15.51
N ILE A 436 -12.64 13.16 15.87
CA ILE A 436 -12.67 11.74 16.22
C ILE A 436 -13.41 11.60 17.56
N PRO A 437 -14.38 10.67 17.67
CA PRO A 437 -15.06 10.40 18.93
C PRO A 437 -14.03 10.04 20.02
N ALA A 438 -14.15 10.68 21.17
CA ALA A 438 -13.32 10.35 22.33
C ALA A 438 -13.55 8.89 22.76
N CYS A 439 -12.50 8.26 23.27
CA CYS A 439 -12.65 6.98 23.92
C CYS A 439 -13.49 7.11 25.21
N PRO A 440 -14.47 6.20 25.43
CA PRO A 440 -15.35 6.23 26.58
C PRO A 440 -14.63 6.12 27.92
#